data_5360692800e965ce1de7e04952592dc2
#
_entry.id   5360692800e965ce1de7e04952592dc2
#
_cell.length_a   1.000
_cell.length_b   1.000
_cell.length_c   1.000
_cell.angle_alpha   90.00
_cell.angle_beta   90.00
_cell.angle_gamma   90.00
#
_symmetry.space_group_name_H-M   'P 1'
#
loop_
_entity.id
_entity.type
_entity.pdbx_description
1 polymer ?
#
loop_
_entity_poly.entity_id
_entity_poly.type
_entity_poly.pdbx_seq_one_letter_code
_entity_poly.pdbx_strand_id
1 'polypeptide(L)'
;MRSVAVYLLLILALPGLLIGQEEGGQGSAPAVIPAAVKERLARLLPEPSEVGASQSGEQKFFSSDLYEYIDGGADVYLDYGLVVMVHQEYKASRTDITLDIYNMGAQSNAFGIYAAESSPDYHFLPIGSEGYGTNEILNFFQGEFYVKLSAFSDKEKTGPVLERFARAVSRKIGPSEPMPEFLSLFPPQNLVSHSCKFVKKSPLGHDFLAPAIMAAYTWGEEQTSLVISRAPDAKGAVQKVEQLRSYFGRSGKVVPQPGLASGAFLGSSQFEGEAVFFASGSYVILCLNPPPNPESFLKSVIQRIAEKGASISF
;
A
#
# COMPACT_ATOMS: atom_id res chain seq x y z
N MET A 1 -6.32 11.33 -30.23
CA MET A 1 -6.32 11.32 -28.76
C MET A 1 -5.64 10.01 -28.36
N ARG A 2 -4.35 10.06 -28.04
CA ARG A 2 -3.58 8.89 -27.61
C ARG A 2 -3.70 8.80 -26.09
N SER A 3 -4.24 7.68 -25.61
CA SER A 3 -4.35 7.36 -24.18
C SER A 3 -2.94 7.35 -23.58
N VAL A 4 -2.66 8.25 -22.67
CA VAL A 4 -1.41 8.25 -21.88
C VAL A 4 -1.60 7.16 -20.82
N ALA A 5 -1.06 5.99 -21.11
CA ALA A 5 -1.01 4.91 -20.13
C ALA A 5 -0.02 5.33 -19.01
N VAL A 6 -0.55 5.59 -17.85
CA VAL A 6 0.24 5.79 -16.62
C VAL A 6 0.86 4.45 -16.26
N TYR A 7 2.02 4.14 -16.82
CA TYR A 7 2.81 3.00 -16.38
C TYR A 7 3.46 3.34 -15.03
N LEU A 8 2.72 3.12 -13.96
CA LEU A 8 3.36 2.86 -12.67
C LEU A 8 4.13 1.55 -12.88
N LEU A 9 5.44 1.63 -13.04
CA LEU A 9 6.30 0.46 -13.14
C LEU A 9 6.13 -0.35 -11.85
N LEU A 10 5.18 -1.27 -11.87
CA LEU A 10 5.18 -2.42 -10.96
C LEU A 10 6.39 -3.24 -11.39
N ILE A 11 7.53 -3.03 -10.76
CA ILE A 11 8.61 -4.02 -10.78
C ILE A 11 8.09 -5.20 -9.96
N LEU A 12 7.30 -6.05 -10.60
CA LEU A 12 7.21 -7.45 -10.23
C LEU A 12 8.61 -8.01 -10.45
N ALA A 13 9.39 -8.13 -9.39
CA ALA A 13 10.60 -8.92 -9.41
C ALA A 13 10.21 -10.32 -9.87
N LEU A 14 10.51 -10.65 -11.12
CA LEU A 14 10.51 -12.02 -11.58
C LEU A 14 11.48 -12.78 -10.67
N PRO A 15 11.08 -13.86 -10.03
CA PRO A 15 12.01 -14.67 -9.26
C PRO A 15 13.04 -15.25 -10.24
N GLY A 16 14.26 -14.75 -10.13
CA GLY A 16 15.42 -15.39 -10.76
C GLY A 16 15.49 -16.82 -10.27
N LEU A 17 15.56 -17.74 -11.22
CA LEU A 17 15.75 -19.17 -11.02
C LEU A 17 17.06 -19.41 -10.26
N LEU A 18 17.00 -19.46 -8.93
CA LEU A 18 18.07 -19.98 -8.09
C LEU A 18 17.67 -21.40 -7.66
N ILE A 19 18.23 -22.37 -8.37
CA ILE A 19 18.31 -23.75 -7.91
C ILE A 19 19.27 -23.75 -6.71
N GLY A 20 18.75 -24.03 -5.51
CA GLY A 20 19.62 -24.15 -4.35
C GLY A 20 18.86 -24.45 -3.06
N GLN A 21 18.81 -25.72 -2.72
CA GLN A 21 18.65 -26.35 -1.39
C GLN A 21 17.36 -26.03 -0.63
N GLU A 22 16.51 -27.07 -0.58
CA GLU A 22 15.50 -27.28 0.46
C GLU A 22 16.20 -27.35 1.84
N GLU A 23 16.20 -26.24 2.56
CA GLU A 23 16.26 -26.31 4.02
C GLU A 23 14.81 -26.48 4.49
N GLY A 24 14.53 -27.70 5.00
CA GLY A 24 13.26 -28.04 5.60
C GLY A 24 12.91 -27.08 6.76
N GLY A 25 12.20 -26.02 6.45
CA GLY A 25 11.57 -25.18 7.45
C GLY A 25 10.52 -26.03 8.18
N GLN A 26 10.75 -26.32 9.46
CA GLN A 26 9.75 -26.88 10.36
C GLN A 26 8.57 -25.90 10.37
N GLY A 27 7.50 -26.28 9.68
CA GLY A 27 6.24 -25.54 9.73
C GLY A 27 5.78 -25.48 11.18
N SER A 28 5.86 -24.32 11.79
CA SER A 28 5.19 -24.05 13.06
C SER A 28 3.70 -24.32 12.86
N ALA A 29 3.08 -25.09 13.75
CA ALA A 29 1.65 -25.31 13.71
C ALA A 29 0.91 -23.96 13.60
N PRO A 30 -0.17 -23.87 12.80
CA PRO A 30 -0.90 -22.63 12.62
C PRO A 30 -1.29 -22.04 13.98
N ALA A 31 -1.07 -20.76 14.17
CA ALA A 31 -1.36 -20.08 15.42
C ALA A 31 -2.86 -20.20 15.72
N VAL A 32 -3.21 -20.72 16.90
CA VAL A 32 -4.62 -20.85 17.30
C VAL A 32 -5.22 -19.45 17.44
N ILE A 33 -6.14 -19.09 16.54
CA ILE A 33 -6.85 -17.81 16.60
C ILE A 33 -7.82 -17.83 17.80
N PRO A 34 -7.68 -16.93 18.78
CA PRO A 34 -8.56 -16.87 19.94
C PRO A 34 -10.04 -16.69 19.55
N ALA A 35 -10.95 -17.38 20.23
CA ALA A 35 -12.38 -17.30 19.94
C ALA A 35 -12.92 -15.87 19.95
N ALA A 36 -12.51 -15.05 20.91
CA ALA A 36 -12.92 -13.64 21.00
C ALA A 36 -12.50 -12.81 19.76
N VAL A 37 -11.35 -13.12 19.14
CA VAL A 37 -10.88 -12.48 17.92
C VAL A 37 -11.74 -12.90 16.73
N LYS A 38 -12.06 -14.18 16.61
CA LYS A 38 -12.97 -14.70 15.58
C LYS A 38 -14.36 -14.07 15.71
N GLU A 39 -14.93 -14.03 16.91
CA GLU A 39 -16.23 -13.43 17.18
C GLU A 39 -16.26 -11.93 16.83
N ARG A 40 -15.21 -11.17 17.20
CA ARG A 40 -15.11 -9.75 16.86
C ARG A 40 -15.17 -9.55 15.35
N LEU A 41 -14.42 -10.34 14.60
CA LEU A 41 -14.35 -10.23 13.15
C LEU A 41 -15.65 -10.72 12.49
N ALA A 42 -16.24 -11.80 12.97
CA ALA A 42 -17.52 -12.33 12.48
C ALA A 42 -18.67 -11.31 12.62
N ARG A 43 -18.66 -10.47 13.68
CA ARG A 43 -19.68 -9.42 13.87
C ARG A 43 -19.65 -8.33 12.78
N LEU A 44 -18.56 -8.21 12.04
CA LEU A 44 -18.42 -7.28 10.91
C LEU A 44 -19.12 -7.79 9.65
N LEU A 45 -19.37 -9.12 9.57
CA LEU A 45 -20.11 -9.70 8.45
C LEU A 45 -21.56 -9.19 8.46
N PRO A 46 -22.10 -8.80 7.29
CA PRO A 46 -23.49 -8.34 7.22
C PRO A 46 -24.45 -9.51 7.40
N GLU A 47 -25.57 -9.22 8.09
CA GLU A 47 -26.67 -10.19 8.15
C GLU A 47 -27.30 -10.33 6.75
N PRO A 48 -27.72 -11.54 6.36
CA PRO A 48 -28.33 -11.79 5.07
C PRO A 48 -29.47 -10.84 4.71
N SER A 49 -30.31 -10.48 5.68
CA SER A 49 -31.42 -9.55 5.51
C SER A 49 -30.98 -8.10 5.22
N GLU A 50 -29.81 -7.67 5.73
CA GLU A 50 -29.26 -6.32 5.50
C GLU A 50 -28.82 -6.12 4.05
N VAL A 51 -28.44 -7.21 3.39
CA VAL A 51 -27.83 -7.17 2.05
C VAL A 51 -28.64 -7.90 0.99
N GLY A 52 -29.81 -8.43 1.36
CA GLY A 52 -30.70 -9.13 0.42
C GLY A 52 -30.07 -10.39 -0.18
N ALA A 53 -29.37 -11.16 0.64
CA ALA A 53 -28.65 -12.37 0.26
C ALA A 53 -28.88 -13.48 1.26
N SER A 54 -28.35 -14.68 1.00
CA SER A 54 -28.19 -15.77 1.96
C SER A 54 -26.70 -16.04 2.13
N GLN A 55 -26.29 -16.47 3.32
CA GLN A 55 -24.93 -17.02 3.51
C GLN A 55 -24.81 -18.34 2.76
N SER A 56 -23.66 -18.58 2.17
CA SER A 56 -23.31 -19.79 1.46
C SER A 56 -21.97 -20.29 2.02
N GLY A 57 -21.89 -21.57 2.32
CA GLY A 57 -20.69 -22.14 2.91
C GLY A 57 -20.47 -21.79 4.39
N GLU A 58 -19.38 -22.25 4.93
CA GLU A 58 -18.95 -22.02 6.31
C GLU A 58 -18.02 -20.81 6.40
N GLN A 59 -18.07 -20.09 7.52
CA GLN A 59 -17.09 -19.07 7.83
C GLN A 59 -15.72 -19.69 8.03
N LYS A 60 -14.72 -19.15 7.32
CA LYS A 60 -13.33 -19.57 7.49
C LYS A 60 -12.50 -18.42 8.04
N PHE A 61 -11.54 -18.76 8.87
CA PHE A 61 -10.64 -17.78 9.49
C PHE A 61 -9.21 -18.21 9.23
N PHE A 62 -8.39 -17.26 8.79
CA PHE A 62 -6.98 -17.47 8.50
C PHE A 62 -6.12 -16.43 9.21
N SER A 63 -4.89 -16.81 9.55
CA SER A 63 -3.86 -15.95 10.11
C SER A 63 -2.51 -16.24 9.44
N SER A 64 -1.55 -16.82 10.13
CA SER A 64 -0.29 -17.27 9.53
C SER A 64 -0.45 -18.40 8.49
N ASP A 65 -1.61 -19.02 8.45
CA ASP A 65 -2.03 -20.05 7.50
C ASP A 65 -2.81 -19.50 6.28
N LEU A 66 -2.76 -18.18 6.05
CA LEU A 66 -3.46 -17.53 4.92
C LEU A 66 -3.09 -18.13 3.56
N TYR A 67 -1.90 -18.72 3.44
CA TYR A 67 -1.45 -19.41 2.22
C TYR A 67 -2.37 -20.59 1.81
N GLU A 68 -3.12 -21.18 2.74
CA GLU A 68 -4.10 -22.21 2.43
C GLU A 68 -5.31 -21.68 1.65
N TYR A 69 -5.51 -20.36 1.66
CA TYR A 69 -6.61 -19.68 0.97
C TYR A 69 -6.18 -18.96 -0.31
N ILE A 70 -5.07 -18.19 -0.28
CA ILE A 70 -4.65 -17.34 -1.40
C ILE A 70 -3.25 -17.70 -1.95
N ASP A 71 -2.76 -18.89 -1.69
CA ASP A 71 -1.47 -19.40 -2.18
C ASP A 71 -0.32 -18.38 -2.01
N GLY A 72 0.52 -18.20 -3.02
CA GLY A 72 1.67 -17.30 -2.99
C GLY A 72 1.36 -15.81 -2.78
N GLY A 73 0.10 -15.39 -2.80
CA GLY A 73 -0.30 -14.03 -2.45
C GLY A 73 -0.29 -13.72 -0.96
N ALA A 74 -0.24 -14.72 -0.09
CA ALA A 74 -0.34 -14.57 1.36
C ALA A 74 0.82 -13.76 1.97
N ASP A 75 2.03 -13.91 1.44
CA ASP A 75 3.23 -13.26 1.98
C ASP A 75 3.09 -11.75 2.06
N VAL A 76 2.47 -11.12 1.07
CA VAL A 76 2.27 -9.67 1.06
C VAL A 76 1.40 -9.24 2.24
N TYR A 77 0.31 -9.95 2.53
CA TYR A 77 -0.58 -9.64 3.67
C TYR A 77 0.12 -9.85 5.00
N LEU A 78 0.89 -10.94 5.13
CA LEU A 78 1.69 -11.23 6.32
C LEU A 78 2.77 -10.15 6.53
N ASP A 79 3.41 -9.69 5.48
CA ASP A 79 4.40 -8.63 5.51
C ASP A 79 3.80 -7.29 5.96
N TYR A 80 2.56 -7.00 5.57
CA TYR A 80 1.83 -5.85 6.08
C TYR A 80 1.28 -6.05 7.50
N GLY A 81 1.43 -7.23 8.08
CA GLY A 81 1.08 -7.48 9.49
C GLY A 81 -0.35 -7.96 9.69
N LEU A 82 -0.83 -8.83 8.79
CA LEU A 82 -2.10 -9.53 8.99
C LEU A 82 -2.17 -10.16 10.38
N VAL A 83 -3.22 -9.85 11.11
CA VAL A 83 -3.54 -10.46 12.40
C VAL A 83 -4.45 -11.67 12.18
N VAL A 84 -5.56 -11.45 11.49
CA VAL A 84 -6.56 -12.45 11.18
C VAL A 84 -7.44 -11.99 10.03
N MET A 85 -7.94 -12.92 9.24
CA MET A 85 -8.89 -12.68 8.17
C MET A 85 -10.12 -13.56 8.38
N VAL A 86 -11.30 -13.08 8.01
CA VAL A 86 -12.52 -13.89 7.87
C VAL A 86 -12.97 -13.90 6.42
N HIS A 87 -13.31 -15.10 5.95
CA HIS A 87 -13.91 -15.36 4.64
C HIS A 87 -15.36 -15.80 4.82
N GLN A 88 -16.27 -15.23 4.02
CA GLN A 88 -17.66 -15.66 3.94
C GLN A 88 -18.19 -15.49 2.51
N GLU A 89 -18.82 -16.53 2.04
CA GLU A 89 -19.56 -16.50 0.78
C GLU A 89 -21.05 -16.16 1.01
N TYR A 90 -21.64 -15.50 0.02
CA TYR A 90 -23.08 -15.16 -0.02
C TYR A 90 -23.66 -15.45 -1.40
N LYS A 91 -24.97 -15.67 -1.42
CA LYS A 91 -25.77 -15.82 -2.64
C LYS A 91 -26.84 -14.74 -2.68
N ALA A 92 -26.76 -13.82 -3.62
CA ALA A 92 -27.76 -12.79 -3.87
C ALA A 92 -28.40 -13.06 -5.24
N SER A 93 -29.62 -13.64 -5.24
CA SER A 93 -30.28 -14.07 -6.47
C SER A 93 -29.41 -15.04 -7.27
N ARG A 94 -28.87 -14.64 -8.42
CA ARG A 94 -27.97 -15.44 -9.29
C ARG A 94 -26.50 -15.04 -9.17
N THR A 95 -26.18 -14.17 -8.23
CA THR A 95 -24.84 -13.64 -8.04
C THR A 95 -24.19 -14.32 -6.85
N ASP A 96 -23.03 -14.94 -7.06
CA ASP A 96 -22.18 -15.43 -5.99
C ASP A 96 -21.27 -14.27 -5.56
N ILE A 97 -21.16 -14.06 -4.25
CA ILE A 97 -20.42 -12.96 -3.65
C ILE A 97 -19.46 -13.54 -2.65
N THR A 98 -18.20 -13.14 -2.75
CA THR A 98 -17.15 -13.41 -1.77
C THR A 98 -16.86 -12.15 -0.98
N LEU A 99 -16.84 -12.27 0.34
CA LEU A 99 -16.46 -11.20 1.26
C LEU A 99 -15.32 -11.66 2.14
N ASP A 100 -14.21 -10.96 2.05
CA ASP A 100 -13.01 -11.14 2.86
C ASP A 100 -12.76 -9.90 3.69
N ILE A 101 -12.63 -10.04 5.02
CA ILE A 101 -12.29 -8.95 5.93
C ILE A 101 -10.98 -9.28 6.62
N TYR A 102 -9.95 -8.48 6.33
CA TYR A 102 -8.60 -8.61 6.88
C TYR A 102 -8.40 -7.60 8.01
N ASN A 103 -8.12 -8.07 9.22
CA ASN A 103 -7.60 -7.23 10.29
C ASN A 103 -6.08 -7.13 10.12
N MET A 104 -5.60 -5.95 9.79
CA MET A 104 -4.18 -5.66 9.54
C MET A 104 -3.47 -5.09 10.77
N GLY A 105 -4.17 -4.99 11.92
CA GLY A 105 -3.63 -4.54 13.21
C GLY A 105 -3.35 -3.04 13.33
N ALA A 106 -3.27 -2.32 12.22
CA ALA A 106 -3.07 -0.86 12.19
C ALA A 106 -3.60 -0.26 10.90
N GLN A 107 -4.02 1.02 10.96
CA GLN A 107 -4.49 1.75 9.78
C GLN A 107 -3.41 1.85 8.69
N SER A 108 -2.15 2.09 9.06
CA SER A 108 -1.04 2.14 8.09
C SER A 108 -0.87 0.82 7.33
N ASN A 109 -1.04 -0.30 7.99
CA ASN A 109 -0.96 -1.63 7.37
C ASN A 109 -2.15 -1.88 6.43
N ALA A 110 -3.37 -1.55 6.88
CA ALA A 110 -4.58 -1.68 6.06
C ALA A 110 -4.51 -0.78 4.81
N PHE A 111 -4.09 0.47 4.99
CA PHE A 111 -3.81 1.37 3.86
C PHE A 111 -2.71 0.81 2.95
N GLY A 112 -1.64 0.24 3.52
CA GLY A 112 -0.51 -0.28 2.76
C GLY A 112 -0.91 -1.38 1.78
N ILE A 113 -1.64 -2.41 2.26
CA ILE A 113 -2.13 -3.49 1.38
C ILE A 113 -3.20 -2.99 0.40
N TYR A 114 -4.14 -2.15 0.86
CA TYR A 114 -5.13 -1.50 0.01
C TYR A 114 -4.47 -0.73 -1.14
N ALA A 115 -3.48 0.11 -0.83
CA ALA A 115 -2.76 0.90 -1.82
C ALA A 115 -1.86 0.05 -2.72
N ALA A 116 -1.30 -1.07 -2.24
CA ALA A 116 -0.52 -1.99 -3.05
C ALA A 116 -1.37 -2.64 -4.16
N GLU A 117 -2.63 -2.94 -3.87
CA GLU A 117 -3.57 -3.55 -4.82
C GLU A 117 -4.36 -2.52 -5.65
N SER A 118 -4.33 -1.23 -5.30
CA SER A 118 -5.03 -0.17 -6.04
C SER A 118 -4.22 0.37 -7.21
N SER A 119 -4.93 0.89 -8.22
CA SER A 119 -4.36 1.69 -9.32
C SER A 119 -5.04 3.06 -9.36
N PRO A 120 -4.30 4.15 -9.68
CA PRO A 120 -4.90 5.49 -9.87
C PRO A 120 -6.02 5.54 -10.92
N ASP A 121 -6.06 4.57 -11.83
CA ASP A 121 -7.06 4.49 -12.91
C ASP A 121 -8.38 3.81 -12.49
N TYR A 122 -8.45 3.28 -11.26
CA TYR A 122 -9.68 2.67 -10.76
C TYR A 122 -10.76 3.71 -10.44
N HIS A 123 -12.00 3.26 -10.40
CA HIS A 123 -13.11 4.08 -9.93
C HIS A 123 -13.14 4.12 -8.40
N PHE A 124 -12.81 5.27 -7.82
CA PHE A 124 -12.79 5.46 -6.38
C PHE A 124 -14.16 5.80 -5.82
N LEU A 125 -14.45 5.32 -4.61
CA LEU A 125 -15.74 5.40 -3.94
C LEU A 125 -15.56 5.90 -2.50
N PRO A 126 -16.51 6.74 -1.99
CA PRO A 126 -16.49 7.20 -0.60
C PRO A 126 -17.10 6.12 0.32
N ILE A 127 -16.37 5.02 0.47
CA ILE A 127 -16.71 3.88 1.33
C ILE A 127 -15.50 3.58 2.21
N GLY A 128 -15.70 3.48 3.52
CA GLY A 128 -14.61 3.41 4.48
C GLY A 128 -13.83 4.73 4.51
N SER A 129 -12.52 4.67 4.72
CA SER A 129 -11.62 5.80 4.54
C SER A 129 -11.41 6.11 3.05
N GLU A 130 -11.30 5.08 2.23
CA GLU A 130 -11.33 5.12 0.77
C GLU A 130 -11.62 3.72 0.22
N GLY A 131 -12.37 3.64 -0.88
CA GLY A 131 -12.63 2.40 -1.61
C GLY A 131 -12.42 2.58 -3.10
N TYR A 132 -12.26 1.48 -3.82
CA TYR A 132 -12.24 1.43 -5.27
C TYR A 132 -12.97 0.19 -5.78
N GLY A 133 -13.46 0.24 -6.99
CA GLY A 133 -14.16 -0.91 -7.54
C GLY A 133 -14.35 -0.89 -9.04
N THR A 134 -14.83 -2.02 -9.52
CA THR A 134 -15.31 -2.27 -10.87
C THR A 134 -16.72 -2.86 -10.77
N ASN A 135 -17.22 -3.44 -11.86
CA ASN A 135 -18.46 -4.23 -11.78
C ASN A 135 -18.29 -5.55 -11.01
N GLU A 136 -17.08 -6.07 -10.87
CA GLU A 136 -16.80 -7.41 -10.36
C GLU A 136 -16.13 -7.40 -8.99
N ILE A 137 -15.46 -6.30 -8.63
CA ILE A 137 -14.76 -6.16 -7.35
C ILE A 137 -15.10 -4.81 -6.70
N LEU A 138 -15.09 -4.77 -5.38
CA LEU A 138 -15.09 -3.56 -4.59
C LEU A 138 -14.23 -3.77 -3.34
N ASN A 139 -13.16 -3.02 -3.23
CA ASN A 139 -12.24 -3.09 -2.12
C ASN A 139 -12.21 -1.74 -1.39
N PHE A 140 -12.10 -1.75 -0.07
CA PHE A 140 -11.95 -0.54 0.73
C PHE A 140 -11.14 -0.80 1.99
N PHE A 141 -10.56 0.24 2.57
CA PHE A 141 -9.99 0.16 3.91
C PHE A 141 -10.69 1.13 4.86
N GLN A 142 -10.71 0.76 6.15
CA GLN A 142 -11.28 1.58 7.21
C GLN A 142 -10.64 1.20 8.54
N GLY A 143 -9.96 2.16 9.19
CA GLY A 143 -9.17 1.86 10.37
C GLY A 143 -8.15 0.75 10.10
N GLU A 144 -8.10 -0.24 10.97
CA GLU A 144 -7.21 -1.40 10.85
C GLU A 144 -7.69 -2.47 9.85
N PHE A 145 -8.85 -2.28 9.20
CA PHE A 145 -9.45 -3.28 8.33
C PHE A 145 -9.24 -2.98 6.85
N TYR A 146 -8.86 -4.00 6.10
CA TYR A 146 -8.94 -4.04 4.65
C TYR A 146 -10.04 -5.03 4.25
N VAL A 147 -10.95 -4.61 3.38
CA VAL A 147 -12.13 -5.39 2.98
C VAL A 147 -12.10 -5.60 1.48
N LYS A 148 -12.26 -6.83 1.06
CA LYS A 148 -12.35 -7.23 -0.35
C LYS A 148 -13.70 -7.88 -0.61
N LEU A 149 -14.33 -7.45 -1.66
CA LEU A 149 -15.56 -8.00 -2.19
C LEU A 149 -15.36 -8.36 -3.65
N SER A 150 -15.78 -9.55 -4.02
CA SER A 150 -15.90 -9.95 -5.41
C SER A 150 -17.27 -10.54 -5.69
N ALA A 151 -17.76 -10.36 -6.91
CA ALA A 151 -19.02 -10.90 -7.33
C ALA A 151 -18.91 -11.48 -8.72
N PHE A 152 -19.48 -12.65 -8.91
CA PHE A 152 -19.55 -13.32 -10.21
C PHE A 152 -21.01 -13.50 -10.62
N SER A 153 -21.34 -13.01 -11.82
CA SER A 153 -22.66 -13.19 -12.43
C SER A 153 -22.58 -13.13 -13.94
N ASP A 154 -23.20 -14.08 -14.61
CA ASP A 154 -23.23 -14.13 -16.08
C ASP A 154 -24.19 -13.08 -16.72
N LYS A 155 -25.07 -12.46 -15.96
CA LYS A 155 -26.21 -11.70 -16.49
C LYS A 155 -26.53 -10.38 -15.81
N GLU A 156 -25.93 -10.08 -14.66
CA GLU A 156 -26.29 -8.93 -13.85
C GLU A 156 -25.10 -7.98 -13.63
N LYS A 157 -25.38 -6.67 -13.56
CA LYS A 157 -24.40 -5.71 -13.09
C LYS A 157 -24.28 -5.88 -11.56
N THR A 158 -23.10 -6.29 -11.11
CA THR A 158 -22.87 -6.65 -9.70
C THR A 158 -22.45 -5.47 -8.82
N GLY A 159 -21.98 -4.35 -9.42
CA GLY A 159 -21.55 -3.18 -8.68
C GLY A 159 -22.51 -2.68 -7.58
N PRO A 160 -23.82 -2.50 -7.84
CA PRO A 160 -24.76 -2.07 -6.81
C PRO A 160 -24.93 -3.06 -5.64
N VAL A 161 -24.74 -4.36 -5.92
CA VAL A 161 -24.77 -5.40 -4.88
C VAL A 161 -23.52 -5.30 -4.02
N LEU A 162 -22.35 -5.22 -4.64
CA LEU A 162 -21.07 -5.06 -3.94
C LEU A 162 -21.07 -3.80 -3.07
N GLU A 163 -21.59 -2.68 -3.58
CA GLU A 163 -21.67 -1.43 -2.83
C GLU A 163 -22.58 -1.56 -1.58
N ARG A 164 -23.69 -2.26 -1.69
CA ARG A 164 -24.57 -2.54 -0.55
C ARG A 164 -23.86 -3.34 0.54
N PHE A 165 -23.11 -4.38 0.15
CA PHE A 165 -22.29 -5.16 1.08
C PHE A 165 -21.21 -4.31 1.73
N ALA A 166 -20.43 -3.57 0.93
CA ALA A 166 -19.37 -2.72 1.41
C ALA A 166 -19.85 -1.68 2.43
N ARG A 167 -20.99 -1.01 2.14
CA ARG A 167 -21.61 -0.06 3.07
C ARG A 167 -22.13 -0.73 4.35
N ALA A 168 -22.64 -1.96 4.27
CA ALA A 168 -23.05 -2.72 5.45
C ALA A 168 -21.85 -3.03 6.35
N VAL A 169 -20.77 -3.54 5.78
CA VAL A 169 -19.52 -3.81 6.52
C VAL A 169 -18.95 -2.52 7.10
N SER A 170 -18.84 -1.45 6.31
CA SER A 170 -18.33 -0.16 6.75
C SER A 170 -19.09 0.39 7.97
N ARG A 171 -20.43 0.31 7.99
CA ARG A 171 -21.24 0.70 9.16
C ARG A 171 -20.94 -0.14 10.40
N LYS A 172 -20.68 -1.45 10.24
CA LYS A 172 -20.34 -2.35 11.35
C LYS A 172 -18.92 -2.12 11.91
N ILE A 173 -17.99 -1.70 11.07
CA ILE A 173 -16.67 -1.27 11.53
C ILE A 173 -16.80 -0.01 12.40
N GLY A 174 -17.66 0.94 12.00
CA GLY A 174 -17.91 2.17 12.76
C GLY A 174 -17.66 3.44 11.94
N PRO A 175 -17.36 4.58 12.57
CA PRO A 175 -17.01 5.82 11.87
C PRO A 175 -15.77 5.65 11.01
N SER A 176 -15.79 6.24 9.80
CA SER A 176 -14.61 6.26 8.94
C SER A 176 -13.52 7.16 9.53
N GLU A 177 -12.31 6.67 9.58
CA GLU A 177 -11.15 7.45 9.95
C GLU A 177 -10.62 8.24 8.75
N PRO A 178 -9.99 9.41 8.96
CA PRO A 178 -9.28 10.11 7.91
C PRO A 178 -8.21 9.24 7.27
N MET A 179 -7.72 9.64 6.10
CA MET A 179 -6.55 9.04 5.48
C MET A 179 -5.34 9.10 6.43
N PRO A 180 -4.39 8.13 6.35
CA PRO A 180 -3.21 8.12 7.23
C PRO A 180 -2.47 9.45 7.22
N GLU A 181 -2.13 9.94 8.42
CA GLU A 181 -1.53 11.28 8.60
C GLU A 181 -0.20 11.44 7.85
N PHE A 182 0.57 10.36 7.70
CA PHE A 182 1.85 10.40 6.99
C PHE A 182 1.72 10.82 5.51
N LEU A 183 0.54 10.69 4.91
CA LEU A 183 0.29 11.19 3.55
C LEU A 183 0.36 12.72 3.46
N SER A 184 0.19 13.41 4.59
CA SER A 184 0.32 14.87 4.65
C SER A 184 1.75 15.38 4.44
N LEU A 185 2.75 14.49 4.44
CA LEU A 185 4.13 14.83 4.08
C LEU A 185 4.29 15.08 2.58
N PHE A 186 3.39 14.58 1.75
CA PHE A 186 3.41 14.84 0.32
C PHE A 186 2.84 16.22 -0.02
N PRO A 187 3.58 17.07 -0.78
CA PRO A 187 3.02 18.30 -1.33
C PRO A 187 1.83 18.00 -2.24
N PRO A 188 0.70 18.72 -2.12
CA PRO A 188 -0.50 18.40 -2.91
C PRO A 188 -0.43 18.86 -4.37
N GLN A 189 0.47 19.83 -4.70
CA GLN A 189 0.60 20.33 -6.07
C GLN A 189 1.22 19.28 -6.98
N ASN A 190 0.58 19.01 -8.12
CA ASN A 190 1.00 18.04 -9.12
C ASN A 190 1.01 16.58 -8.63
N LEU A 191 0.50 16.31 -7.43
CA LEU A 191 0.32 14.96 -6.91
C LEU A 191 -0.72 14.22 -7.75
N VAL A 192 -0.36 13.04 -8.24
CA VAL A 192 -1.31 12.15 -8.92
C VAL A 192 -2.28 11.61 -7.86
N SER A 193 -3.57 11.83 -8.05
CA SER A 193 -4.59 11.33 -7.14
C SER A 193 -4.47 9.80 -6.98
N HIS A 194 -4.66 9.31 -5.75
CA HIS A 194 -4.62 7.89 -5.42
C HIS A 194 -3.31 7.15 -5.75
N SER A 195 -2.21 7.89 -5.99
CA SER A 195 -0.89 7.30 -6.25
C SER A 195 -0.08 7.02 -4.99
N CYS A 196 -0.54 7.49 -3.82
CA CYS A 196 0.19 7.32 -2.58
C CYS A 196 0.23 5.86 -2.14
N LYS A 197 1.40 5.40 -1.71
CA LYS A 197 1.64 4.04 -1.22
C LYS A 197 2.41 4.07 0.09
N PHE A 198 2.15 3.10 0.95
CA PHE A 198 3.00 2.78 2.08
C PHE A 198 3.66 1.42 1.82
N VAL A 199 4.97 1.37 1.81
CA VAL A 199 5.76 0.17 1.48
C VAL A 199 6.56 -0.25 2.71
N LYS A 200 6.17 -1.36 3.30
CA LYS A 200 6.70 -1.84 4.56
C LYS A 200 8.01 -2.60 4.42
N LYS A 201 8.20 -3.29 3.30
CA LYS A 201 9.41 -4.06 2.98
C LYS A 201 9.94 -3.70 1.59
N SER A 202 11.24 -3.63 1.45
CA SER A 202 11.97 -3.48 0.18
C SER A 202 11.43 -2.39 -0.76
N PRO A 203 11.20 -1.13 -0.31
CA PRO A 203 10.83 -0.05 -1.20
C PRO A 203 11.83 0.06 -2.36
N LEU A 204 11.34 0.05 -3.60
CA LEU A 204 12.18 0.04 -4.81
C LEU A 204 13.21 -1.12 -4.86
N GLY A 205 12.94 -2.23 -4.19
CA GLY A 205 13.87 -3.35 -4.08
C GLY A 205 15.00 -3.16 -3.05
N HIS A 206 14.91 -2.14 -2.20
CA HIS A 206 15.96 -1.82 -1.21
C HIS A 206 15.44 -1.96 0.22
N ASP A 207 15.82 -3.00 0.94
CA ASP A 207 15.44 -3.23 2.34
C ASP A 207 15.85 -2.09 3.26
N PHE A 208 16.96 -1.44 3.00
CA PHE A 208 17.46 -0.34 3.81
C PHE A 208 16.55 0.91 3.74
N LEU A 209 15.70 1.04 2.71
CA LEU A 209 14.73 2.13 2.62
C LEU A 209 13.45 1.86 3.41
N ALA A 210 13.24 0.64 3.88
CA ALA A 210 12.03 0.29 4.63
C ALA A 210 12.01 0.91 6.05
N PRO A 211 10.82 1.30 6.57
CA PRO A 211 9.59 1.52 5.80
C PRO A 211 9.66 2.83 5.00
N ALA A 212 8.84 2.95 3.96
CA ALA A 212 8.75 4.15 3.15
C ALA A 212 7.33 4.45 2.67
N ILE A 213 7.04 5.72 2.45
CA ILE A 213 5.87 6.18 1.71
C ILE A 213 6.31 6.69 0.34
N MET A 214 5.47 6.47 -0.66
CA MET A 214 5.77 6.81 -2.05
C MET A 214 4.58 7.50 -2.69
N ALA A 215 4.84 8.44 -3.61
CA ALA A 215 3.79 9.09 -4.38
C ALA A 215 4.29 9.47 -5.77
N ALA A 216 3.40 9.44 -6.76
CA ALA A 216 3.67 9.91 -8.11
C ALA A 216 3.23 11.37 -8.30
N TYR A 217 3.99 12.11 -9.08
CA TYR A 217 3.72 13.48 -9.48
C TYR A 217 3.81 13.62 -11.00
N THR A 218 3.06 14.57 -11.57
CA THR A 218 3.11 14.87 -13.00
C THR A 218 3.45 16.34 -13.24
N TRP A 219 4.39 16.59 -14.17
CA TRP A 219 4.85 17.94 -14.57
C TRP A 219 4.74 18.03 -16.10
N GLY A 220 3.53 18.30 -16.59
CA GLY A 220 3.23 18.15 -18.01
C GLY A 220 3.23 16.68 -18.42
N GLU A 221 4.12 16.27 -19.30
CA GLU A 221 4.28 14.86 -19.71
C GLU A 221 5.28 14.08 -18.86
N GLU A 222 6.05 14.75 -18.01
CA GLU A 222 7.06 14.13 -17.16
C GLU A 222 6.45 13.58 -15.86
N GLN A 223 6.96 12.45 -15.42
CA GLN A 223 6.56 11.79 -14.17
C GLN A 223 7.73 11.75 -13.19
N THR A 224 7.44 12.13 -11.97
CA THR A 224 8.36 12.10 -10.84
C THR A 224 7.83 11.14 -9.78
N SER A 225 8.69 10.33 -9.18
CA SER A 225 8.34 9.54 -7.99
C SER A 225 9.05 10.12 -6.77
N LEU A 226 8.29 10.46 -5.74
CA LEU A 226 8.82 10.89 -4.44
C LEU A 226 8.70 9.75 -3.45
N VAL A 227 9.84 9.39 -2.85
CA VAL A 227 9.94 8.39 -1.79
C VAL A 227 10.42 9.07 -0.53
N ILE A 228 9.71 8.88 0.57
CA ILE A 228 10.09 9.35 1.90
C ILE A 228 10.22 8.12 2.80
N SER A 229 11.47 7.81 3.16
CA SER A 229 11.79 6.72 4.07
C SER A 229 12.07 7.27 5.46
N ARG A 230 11.67 6.54 6.50
CA ARG A 230 11.98 6.90 7.88
C ARG A 230 13.13 6.05 8.42
N ALA A 231 14.03 6.69 9.15
CA ALA A 231 15.07 6.05 9.93
C ALA A 231 14.79 6.22 11.45
N PRO A 232 15.41 5.43 12.32
CA PRO A 232 15.25 5.58 13.76
C PRO A 232 15.66 6.97 14.28
N ASP A 233 16.67 7.56 13.65
CA ASP A 233 17.23 8.88 14.00
C ASP A 233 17.91 9.54 12.78
N ALA A 234 18.42 10.75 12.98
CA ALA A 234 19.13 11.50 11.93
C ALA A 234 20.41 10.79 11.46
N LYS A 235 21.10 10.07 12.34
CA LYS A 235 22.30 9.30 11.97
C LYS A 235 21.94 8.13 11.06
N GLY A 236 20.87 7.42 11.39
CA GLY A 236 20.35 6.36 10.54
C GLY A 236 19.89 6.88 9.17
N ALA A 237 19.29 8.07 9.11
CA ALA A 237 18.93 8.70 7.83
C ALA A 237 20.17 8.99 6.96
N VAL A 238 21.23 9.54 7.55
CA VAL A 238 22.50 9.76 6.84
C VAL A 238 23.11 8.44 6.34
N GLN A 239 23.04 7.37 7.13
CA GLN A 239 23.53 6.05 6.72
C GLN A 239 22.74 5.50 5.52
N LYS A 240 21.42 5.65 5.49
CA LYS A 240 20.61 5.28 4.32
C LYS A 240 20.99 6.10 3.07
N VAL A 241 21.26 7.40 3.22
CA VAL A 241 21.74 8.27 2.12
C VAL A 241 23.09 7.78 1.58
N GLU A 242 24.02 7.36 2.43
CA GLU A 242 25.31 6.80 1.98
C GLU A 242 25.13 5.45 1.27
N GLN A 243 24.14 4.65 1.64
CA GLN A 243 23.79 3.43 0.91
C GLN A 243 23.22 3.75 -0.48
N LEU A 244 22.34 4.76 -0.61
CA LEU A 244 21.88 5.26 -1.92
C LEU A 244 23.04 5.79 -2.76
N ARG A 245 23.92 6.58 -2.15
CA ARG A 245 25.13 7.08 -2.82
C ARG A 245 26.00 5.95 -3.36
N SER A 246 26.22 4.92 -2.56
CA SER A 246 26.97 3.74 -2.95
C SER A 246 26.26 2.95 -4.07
N TYR A 247 24.93 2.84 -4.00
CA TYR A 247 24.14 2.15 -5.01
C TYR A 247 24.24 2.86 -6.38
N PHE A 248 23.95 4.16 -6.44
CA PHE A 248 24.06 4.94 -7.68
C PHE A 248 25.49 5.02 -8.19
N GLY A 249 26.48 5.07 -7.29
CA GLY A 249 27.89 5.13 -7.66
C GLY A 249 28.45 3.85 -8.30
N ARG A 250 27.80 2.69 -8.09
CA ARG A 250 28.20 1.42 -8.71
C ARG A 250 27.76 1.29 -10.17
N SER A 251 26.63 1.87 -10.51
CA SER A 251 25.99 1.71 -11.83
C SER A 251 25.91 3.01 -12.65
N GLY A 252 26.43 4.10 -12.10
CA GLY A 252 26.32 5.41 -12.72
C GLY A 252 27.19 6.47 -12.08
N LYS A 253 26.66 7.68 -11.95
CA LYS A 253 27.39 8.86 -11.45
C LYS A 253 26.66 9.47 -10.27
N VAL A 254 27.40 9.97 -9.26
CA VAL A 254 26.86 10.72 -8.14
C VAL A 254 27.64 12.02 -7.98
N VAL A 255 26.91 13.16 -7.90
CA VAL A 255 27.48 14.49 -7.68
C VAL A 255 26.78 15.19 -6.52
N PRO A 256 27.51 15.94 -5.68
CA PRO A 256 26.91 16.74 -4.63
C PRO A 256 25.95 17.81 -5.16
N GLN A 257 24.87 18.09 -4.42
CA GLN A 257 23.86 19.14 -4.69
C GLN A 257 23.70 20.10 -3.48
N PRO A 258 24.73 20.88 -3.14
CA PRO A 258 24.76 21.65 -1.88
C PRO A 258 23.71 22.77 -1.83
N GLY A 259 23.18 23.23 -2.99
CA GLY A 259 22.17 24.28 -3.07
C GLY A 259 20.77 23.86 -2.57
N LEU A 260 20.50 22.56 -2.48
CA LEU A 260 19.21 22.05 -2.06
C LEU A 260 19.15 21.78 -0.54
N ALA A 261 20.06 20.96 -0.05
CA ALA A 261 20.21 20.61 1.36
C ALA A 261 21.66 20.17 1.64
N SER A 262 22.08 20.27 2.90
CA SER A 262 23.37 19.74 3.32
C SER A 262 23.40 18.23 3.10
N GLY A 263 24.42 17.73 2.38
CA GLY A 263 24.53 16.30 2.07
C GLY A 263 23.56 15.78 1.01
N ALA A 264 23.00 16.67 0.18
CA ALA A 264 22.20 16.28 -0.97
C ALA A 264 23.08 15.84 -2.15
N PHE A 265 22.61 14.84 -2.90
CA PHE A 265 23.26 14.27 -4.07
C PHE A 265 22.30 14.18 -5.25
N LEU A 266 22.83 14.39 -6.45
CA LEU A 266 22.22 13.97 -7.70
C LEU A 266 22.91 12.67 -8.14
N GLY A 267 22.16 11.58 -8.23
CA GLY A 267 22.58 10.31 -8.79
C GLY A 267 21.99 10.12 -10.18
N SER A 268 22.69 9.41 -11.03
CA SER A 268 22.14 8.94 -12.30
C SER A 268 22.61 7.52 -12.59
N SER A 269 21.70 6.65 -13.01
CA SER A 269 22.03 5.29 -13.42
C SER A 269 21.22 4.91 -14.67
N GLN A 270 21.65 3.87 -15.37
CA GLN A 270 20.92 3.37 -16.54
C GLN A 270 19.61 2.65 -16.16
N PHE A 271 19.46 2.25 -14.91
CA PHE A 271 18.28 1.50 -14.43
C PHE A 271 17.23 2.42 -13.81
N GLU A 272 17.66 3.38 -12.98
CA GLU A 272 16.76 4.25 -12.19
C GLU A 272 16.56 5.65 -12.83
N GLY A 273 17.38 5.99 -13.85
CA GLY A 273 17.42 7.35 -14.37
C GLY A 273 18.09 8.32 -13.43
N GLU A 274 17.61 9.55 -13.37
CA GLU A 274 18.10 10.59 -12.46
C GLU A 274 17.36 10.55 -11.12
N ALA A 275 18.09 10.81 -10.04
CA ALA A 275 17.54 10.86 -8.70
C ALA A 275 18.22 11.93 -7.85
N VAL A 276 17.43 12.71 -7.13
CA VAL A 276 17.93 13.59 -6.07
C VAL A 276 17.60 12.94 -4.72
N PHE A 277 18.62 12.82 -3.85
CA PHE A 277 18.41 12.20 -2.54
C PHE A 277 19.23 12.86 -1.43
N PHE A 278 18.67 12.93 -0.24
CA PHE A 278 19.26 13.55 0.95
C PHE A 278 18.52 13.15 2.23
N ALA A 279 19.13 13.47 3.38
CA ALA A 279 18.49 13.33 4.69
C ALA A 279 17.92 14.65 5.19
N SER A 280 16.77 14.59 5.88
CA SER A 280 16.16 15.70 6.61
C SER A 280 15.65 15.19 7.96
N GLY A 281 16.36 15.51 9.04
CA GLY A 281 16.12 14.88 10.34
C GLY A 281 16.27 13.38 10.26
N SER A 282 15.26 12.63 10.75
CA SER A 282 15.19 11.16 10.66
C SER A 282 14.59 10.64 9.34
N TYR A 283 14.40 11.51 8.35
CA TYR A 283 13.83 11.12 7.06
C TYR A 283 14.86 11.11 5.95
N VAL A 284 14.71 10.18 5.01
CA VAL A 284 15.42 10.16 3.73
C VAL A 284 14.42 10.51 2.65
N ILE A 285 14.75 11.48 1.84
CA ILE A 285 14.01 11.91 0.67
C ILE A 285 14.74 11.38 -0.56
N LEU A 286 14.04 10.66 -1.42
CA LEU A 286 14.51 10.21 -2.72
C LEU A 286 13.49 10.62 -3.78
N CYS A 287 13.90 11.48 -4.70
CA CYS A 287 13.09 11.97 -5.80
C CYS A 287 13.65 11.40 -7.10
N LEU A 288 12.95 10.44 -7.68
CA LEU A 288 13.28 9.82 -8.96
C LEU A 288 12.68 10.63 -10.11
N ASN A 289 13.45 10.80 -11.18
CA ASN A 289 13.09 11.65 -12.31
C ASN A 289 12.62 13.03 -11.83
N PRO A 290 13.50 13.81 -11.17
CA PRO A 290 13.13 15.08 -10.55
C PRO A 290 12.58 16.05 -11.61
N PRO A 291 11.62 16.94 -11.24
CA PRO A 291 11.06 17.90 -12.18
C PRO A 291 12.14 18.92 -12.64
N PRO A 292 11.91 19.68 -13.72
CA PRO A 292 12.91 20.60 -14.29
C PRO A 292 13.50 21.61 -13.29
N ASN A 293 12.72 22.02 -12.27
CA ASN A 293 13.15 22.88 -11.17
C ASN A 293 12.86 22.24 -9.82
N PRO A 294 13.62 21.21 -9.40
CA PRO A 294 13.30 20.38 -8.25
C PRO A 294 13.41 21.11 -6.91
N GLU A 295 14.13 22.24 -6.85
CA GLU A 295 14.42 22.92 -5.58
C GLU A 295 13.17 23.37 -4.83
N SER A 296 12.22 24.04 -5.49
CA SER A 296 11.00 24.54 -4.84
C SER A 296 10.13 23.39 -4.35
N PHE A 297 10.01 22.33 -5.13
CA PHE A 297 9.28 21.11 -4.78
C PHE A 297 9.91 20.42 -3.58
N LEU A 298 11.22 20.14 -3.61
CA LEU A 298 11.91 19.45 -2.53
C LEU A 298 12.02 20.29 -1.26
N LYS A 299 12.14 21.63 -1.38
CA LYS A 299 12.05 22.54 -0.22
C LYS A 299 10.67 22.47 0.45
N SER A 300 9.58 22.30 -0.33
CA SER A 300 8.24 22.10 0.26
C SER A 300 8.12 20.76 1.00
N VAL A 301 8.80 19.72 0.55
CA VAL A 301 8.89 18.43 1.27
C VAL A 301 9.64 18.59 2.58
N ILE A 302 10.80 19.26 2.56
CA ILE A 302 11.61 19.54 3.77
C ILE A 302 10.78 20.31 4.79
N GLN A 303 10.06 21.37 4.34
CA GLN A 303 9.20 22.16 5.22
C GLN A 303 8.11 21.29 5.88
N ARG A 304 7.41 20.44 5.13
CA ARG A 304 6.38 19.54 5.68
C ARG A 304 6.95 18.56 6.69
N ILE A 305 8.13 18.01 6.42
CA ILE A 305 8.83 17.15 7.38
C ILE A 305 9.20 17.91 8.65
N ALA A 306 9.67 19.16 8.53
CA ALA A 306 9.99 20.00 9.68
C ALA A 306 8.75 20.33 10.53
N GLU A 307 7.62 20.61 9.91
CA GLU A 307 6.36 20.99 10.57
C GLU A 307 5.64 19.80 11.21
N LYS A 308 5.64 18.64 10.57
CA LYS A 308 4.78 17.49 10.90
C LYS A 308 5.52 16.20 11.22
N GLY A 309 6.75 16.04 10.72
CA GLY A 309 7.47 14.77 10.77
C GLY A 309 7.72 14.25 12.19
N ALA A 310 7.83 15.12 13.18
CA ALA A 310 8.06 14.69 14.56
C ALA A 310 6.89 13.89 15.17
N SER A 311 5.64 14.21 14.79
CA SER A 311 4.43 13.54 15.28
C SER A 311 4.02 12.33 14.43
N ILE A 312 4.48 12.24 13.19
CA ILE A 312 4.09 11.19 12.24
C ILE A 312 4.86 9.89 12.52
N SER A 313 4.11 8.77 12.55
CA SER A 313 4.66 7.42 12.58
C SER A 313 4.11 6.61 11.41
N PHE A 314 4.92 5.71 10.85
CA PHE A 314 4.55 4.73 9.83
C PHE A 314 5.52 3.53 9.82
#